data_4c46b90d629b80a181f802eb9d5d63ca
#
_entry.id   4c46b90d629b80a181f802eb9d5d63ca
#
_cell.length_a   1.000
_cell.length_b   1.000
_cell.length_c   1.000
_cell.angle_alpha   90.00
_cell.angle_beta   90.00
_cell.angle_gamma   90.00
#
_symmetry.space_group_name_H-M   'P 1'
#
loop_
_entity.id
_entity.type
_entity.pdbx_description
1 polymer ?
#
loop_
_entity_poly.entity_id
_entity_poly.type
_entity_poly.pdbx_seq_one_letter_code
_entity_poly.pdbx_strand_id
1 'polypeptide(L)'
;MFETVEHGVREQNDVFFSSPLDPIHEFPHTEGVDELTKLSREGYLFLKANEIDRAEAEFKKMLELDENNNYALVGLGDAARKRNKCKEAADYYSECLRYHPGNNYALFGLADCYKNMNLYAKAIEIWEQYLEHDNANITVFTRVADAYRKIHDFQNSKRLYLKVLEIEQDNPYALIGLGHLHYDFKKYREALFYWQKILEQNSENVDIRILTSIGNCYRKMKQFDRGVYYFEKALEKDPNNFYGLFGLADCYRGMKQQQHSIKYWEAILKKDPNNKVILTRMGDAYRHIGDYEKAEKIYQQALDIDYDSYAILGLAILCKIQGKYDEAITSLTHLMQADRRNYRIYLELADCYIHTNEKAKAIEVLQAFQQYGIKNQAISEVLSTLQN
;
A
#
# COMPACT_ATOMS: atom_id res chain seq x y z
N MET A 1 -2.30 1.69 14.43
CA MET A 1 -1.11 0.87 14.13
C MET A 1 -1.39 -0.46 13.43
N PHE A 2 -2.66 -0.90 13.24
CA PHE A 2 -3.01 -2.06 12.40
C PHE A 2 -3.11 -1.75 10.90
N GLU A 3 -3.01 -0.48 10.50
CA GLU A 3 -3.02 -0.07 9.08
C GLU A 3 -1.66 -0.23 8.38
N THR A 4 -0.57 -0.36 9.14
CA THR A 4 0.79 -0.37 8.57
C THR A 4 1.20 -1.68 7.88
N VAL A 5 0.52 -2.80 8.15
CA VAL A 5 0.81 -4.07 7.44
C VAL A 5 0.19 -4.09 6.04
N GLU A 6 -0.89 -3.33 5.83
CA GLU A 6 -1.49 -3.16 4.49
C GLU A 6 -0.65 -2.22 3.59
N HIS A 7 0.22 -1.37 4.18
CA HIS A 7 1.10 -0.45 3.44
C HIS A 7 2.54 -0.93 3.29
N GLY A 8 2.94 -2.00 3.98
CA GLY A 8 4.33 -2.50 3.99
C GLY A 8 4.71 -3.41 2.82
N VAL A 9 3.77 -3.91 2.05
CA VAL A 9 4.03 -4.62 0.81
C VAL A 9 4.05 -3.57 -0.30
N ARG A 10 5.25 -3.28 -0.84
CA ARG A 10 5.40 -2.46 -2.05
C ARG A 10 4.31 -2.85 -3.01
N GLU A 11 3.41 -1.92 -3.32
CA GLU A 11 2.50 -2.04 -4.45
C GLU A 11 3.39 -2.27 -5.68
N GLN A 12 3.55 -3.54 -6.09
CA GLN A 12 4.01 -3.88 -7.43
C GLN A 12 2.88 -3.51 -8.42
N ASN A 13 2.43 -2.26 -8.34
CA ASN A 13 1.44 -1.67 -9.23
C ASN A 13 2.08 -0.94 -10.41
N ASP A 14 3.38 -1.10 -10.59
CA ASP A 14 4.00 -0.72 -11.85
C ASP A 14 3.68 -1.81 -12.88
N VAL A 15 2.44 -1.79 -13.37
CA VAL A 15 2.22 -2.14 -14.77
C VAL A 15 3.19 -1.20 -15.50
N PHE A 16 4.23 -1.76 -16.09
CA PHE A 16 5.12 -1.04 -16.99
C PHE A 16 4.25 -0.44 -18.10
N PHE A 17 3.73 0.75 -17.85
CA PHE A 17 3.26 1.58 -18.95
C PHE A 17 4.54 1.93 -19.72
N SER A 18 4.73 1.30 -20.87
CA SER A 18 5.60 1.86 -21.89
C SER A 18 5.28 3.34 -21.98
N SER A 19 6.29 4.19 -22.01
CA SER A 19 6.07 5.61 -22.29
C SER A 19 5.11 5.69 -23.48
N PRO A 20 3.97 6.40 -23.38
CA PRO A 20 3.01 6.49 -24.49
C PRO A 20 3.62 7.15 -25.72
N LEU A 21 4.82 7.65 -25.59
CA LEU A 21 5.59 8.35 -26.59
C LEU A 21 6.84 7.50 -26.87
N ASP A 22 6.82 6.77 -28.01
CA ASP A 22 8.02 6.13 -28.54
C ASP A 22 8.71 7.16 -29.47
N PRO A 23 9.85 7.76 -29.05
CA PRO A 23 10.51 8.81 -29.85
C PRO A 23 10.97 8.33 -31.22
N ILE A 24 10.93 7.02 -31.46
CA ILE A 24 11.33 6.40 -32.75
C ILE A 24 10.35 6.74 -33.89
N HIS A 25 9.10 7.15 -33.61
CA HIS A 25 8.10 7.44 -34.65
C HIS A 25 8.26 8.81 -35.33
N GLU A 26 9.10 9.72 -34.83
CA GLU A 26 9.23 11.09 -35.36
C GLU A 26 10.39 11.29 -36.35
N PHE A 27 11.17 10.25 -36.68
CA PHE A 27 12.27 10.43 -37.64
C PHE A 27 11.77 10.29 -39.09
N PRO A 28 11.80 11.35 -39.91
CA PRO A 28 11.45 11.26 -41.32
C PRO A 28 12.47 10.38 -42.07
N HIS A 29 11.97 9.48 -42.90
CA HIS A 29 12.79 8.71 -43.85
C HIS A 29 13.27 9.60 -44.98
N THR A 30 14.37 10.32 -44.81
CA THR A 30 14.99 11.12 -45.87
C THR A 30 16.45 10.76 -46.06
N GLU A 31 16.87 10.63 -47.31
CA GLU A 31 18.28 10.48 -47.71
C GLU A 31 19.05 11.74 -47.28
N GLY A 32 20.15 11.56 -46.49
CA GLY A 32 20.97 12.65 -45.95
C GLY A 32 20.84 12.81 -44.46
N VAL A 33 20.86 11.67 -43.71
CA VAL A 33 20.76 11.65 -42.25
C VAL A 33 22.01 12.30 -41.65
N ASP A 34 21.82 13.47 -40.99
CA ASP A 34 22.82 14.14 -40.20
C ASP A 34 23.37 13.19 -39.10
N GLU A 35 24.64 13.35 -38.69
CA GLU A 35 25.32 12.53 -37.69
C GLU A 35 24.53 12.46 -36.39
N LEU A 36 23.93 13.55 -35.93
CA LEU A 36 23.07 13.61 -34.75
C LEU A 36 21.84 12.67 -34.86
N THR A 37 21.20 12.63 -36.03
CA THR A 37 20.05 11.74 -36.25
C THR A 37 20.46 10.27 -36.20
N LYS A 38 21.63 9.93 -36.73
CA LYS A 38 22.18 8.57 -36.68
C LYS A 38 22.48 8.15 -35.24
N LEU A 39 23.21 8.97 -34.48
CA LEU A 39 23.53 8.70 -33.10
C LEU A 39 22.28 8.56 -32.22
N SER A 40 21.29 9.44 -32.40
CA SER A 40 20.01 9.38 -31.73
C SER A 40 19.30 8.06 -31.99
N ARG A 41 19.17 7.67 -33.26
CA ARG A 41 18.54 6.37 -33.64
C ARG A 41 19.25 5.17 -33.01
N GLU A 42 20.60 5.13 -33.09
CA GLU A 42 21.40 4.07 -32.49
C GLU A 42 21.23 4.03 -30.97
N GLY A 43 21.27 5.18 -30.29
CA GLY A 43 21.08 5.31 -28.87
C GLY A 43 19.72 4.75 -28.40
N TYR A 44 18.62 5.13 -29.07
CA TYR A 44 17.29 4.59 -28.73
C TYR A 44 17.11 3.12 -29.09
N LEU A 45 17.76 2.61 -30.16
CA LEU A 45 17.79 1.18 -30.45
C LEU A 45 18.50 0.39 -29.34
N PHE A 46 19.65 0.89 -28.84
CA PHE A 46 20.34 0.28 -27.69
C PHE A 46 19.50 0.34 -26.41
N LEU A 47 18.79 1.44 -26.15
CA LEU A 47 17.85 1.52 -25.03
C LEU A 47 16.75 0.46 -25.13
N LYS A 48 16.18 0.26 -26.33
CA LYS A 48 15.17 -0.76 -26.56
C LYS A 48 15.71 -2.16 -26.39
N ALA A 49 16.96 -2.42 -26.80
CA ALA A 49 17.67 -3.68 -26.60
C ALA A 49 18.15 -3.88 -25.15
N ASN A 50 17.92 -2.90 -24.25
CA ASN A 50 18.42 -2.89 -22.87
C ASN A 50 19.97 -2.85 -22.76
N GLU A 51 20.65 -2.39 -23.82
CA GLU A 51 22.10 -2.16 -23.85
C GLU A 51 22.43 -0.75 -23.37
N ILE A 52 22.18 -0.48 -22.10
CA ILE A 52 22.15 0.88 -21.53
C ILE A 52 23.50 1.60 -21.65
N ASP A 53 24.63 0.90 -21.44
CA ASP A 53 25.96 1.53 -21.53
C ASP A 53 26.27 2.04 -22.95
N ARG A 54 25.85 1.29 -23.96
CA ARG A 54 26.03 1.68 -25.38
C ARG A 54 25.11 2.85 -25.73
N ALA A 55 23.86 2.82 -25.25
CA ALA A 55 22.93 3.92 -25.45
C ALA A 55 23.48 5.24 -24.86
N GLU A 56 23.99 5.20 -23.63
CA GLU A 56 24.60 6.38 -22.99
C GLU A 56 25.80 6.91 -23.76
N ALA A 57 26.63 6.00 -24.32
CA ALA A 57 27.80 6.43 -25.10
C ALA A 57 27.37 7.20 -26.37
N GLU A 58 26.32 6.73 -27.06
CA GLU A 58 25.82 7.46 -28.24
C GLU A 58 25.17 8.82 -27.88
N PHE A 59 24.38 8.87 -26.83
CA PHE A 59 23.79 10.15 -26.36
C PHE A 59 24.86 11.15 -25.86
N LYS A 60 25.96 10.68 -25.25
CA LYS A 60 27.07 11.55 -24.84
C LYS A 60 27.81 12.13 -26.04
N LYS A 61 28.04 11.34 -27.09
CA LYS A 61 28.59 11.85 -28.37
C LYS A 61 27.70 12.94 -28.97
N MET A 62 26.38 12.76 -28.88
CA MET A 62 25.44 13.83 -29.33
C MET A 62 25.62 15.11 -28.54
N LEU A 63 25.82 15.05 -27.22
CA LEU A 63 26.06 16.22 -26.39
C LEU A 63 27.43 16.88 -26.66
N GLU A 64 28.43 16.12 -27.13
CA GLU A 64 29.70 16.69 -27.60
C GLU A 64 29.55 17.53 -28.86
N LEU A 65 28.54 17.18 -29.72
CA LEU A 65 28.22 17.91 -30.96
C LEU A 65 27.24 19.07 -30.73
N ASP A 66 26.27 18.85 -29.82
CA ASP A 66 25.21 19.81 -29.43
C ASP A 66 24.87 19.62 -27.96
N GLU A 67 25.45 20.43 -27.10
CA GLU A 67 25.36 20.28 -25.63
C GLU A 67 23.95 20.40 -25.08
N ASN A 68 23.03 21.03 -25.81
CA ASN A 68 21.64 21.25 -25.42
C ASN A 68 20.66 20.34 -26.19
N ASN A 69 21.16 19.30 -26.83
CA ASN A 69 20.34 18.43 -27.66
C ASN A 69 19.27 17.71 -26.83
N ASN A 70 17.99 17.97 -27.14
CA ASN A 70 16.85 17.44 -26.40
C ASN A 70 16.74 15.92 -26.46
N TYR A 71 17.04 15.30 -27.62
CA TYR A 71 17.02 13.84 -27.77
C TYR A 71 18.09 13.15 -26.92
N ALA A 72 19.28 13.75 -26.85
CA ALA A 72 20.37 13.22 -26.04
C ALA A 72 20.09 13.34 -24.55
N LEU A 73 19.62 14.52 -24.10
CA LEU A 73 19.27 14.73 -22.69
C LEU A 73 18.11 13.83 -22.25
N VAL A 74 17.06 13.69 -23.05
CA VAL A 74 15.95 12.77 -22.76
C VAL A 74 16.44 11.32 -22.78
N GLY A 75 17.26 10.92 -23.76
CA GLY A 75 17.82 9.57 -23.84
C GLY A 75 18.69 9.19 -22.66
N LEU A 76 19.53 10.11 -22.15
CA LEU A 76 20.31 9.91 -20.92
C LEU A 76 19.41 9.81 -19.69
N GLY A 77 18.35 10.62 -19.61
CA GLY A 77 17.33 10.51 -18.58
C GLY A 77 16.63 9.14 -18.59
N ASP A 78 16.25 8.65 -19.76
CA ASP A 78 15.65 7.33 -19.93
C ASP A 78 16.61 6.19 -19.57
N ALA A 79 17.89 6.31 -19.93
CA ALA A 79 18.93 5.36 -19.56
C ALA A 79 19.10 5.29 -18.02
N ALA A 80 19.20 6.44 -17.37
CA ALA A 80 19.29 6.52 -15.91
C ALA A 80 18.04 5.96 -15.23
N ARG A 81 16.84 6.22 -15.76
CA ARG A 81 15.57 5.69 -15.26
C ARG A 81 15.52 4.17 -15.37
N LYS A 82 15.98 3.57 -16.46
CA LYS A 82 16.09 2.11 -16.61
C LYS A 82 17.03 1.47 -15.59
N ARG A 83 18.03 2.20 -15.10
CA ARG A 83 18.90 1.80 -13.99
C ARG A 83 18.32 2.08 -12.60
N ASN A 84 17.06 2.51 -12.51
CA ASN A 84 16.41 2.97 -11.26
C ASN A 84 17.11 4.14 -10.57
N LYS A 85 17.91 4.93 -11.31
CA LYS A 85 18.58 6.13 -10.81
C LYS A 85 17.70 7.37 -11.02
N CYS A 86 16.53 7.41 -10.36
CA CYS A 86 15.54 8.46 -10.59
C CYS A 86 16.06 9.89 -10.35
N LYS A 87 17.02 10.08 -9.43
CA LYS A 87 17.59 11.39 -9.18
C LYS A 87 18.43 11.87 -10.36
N GLU A 88 19.35 11.03 -10.85
CA GLU A 88 20.18 11.31 -12.02
C GLU A 88 19.32 11.55 -13.29
N ALA A 89 18.27 10.72 -13.46
CA ALA A 89 17.30 10.91 -14.54
C ALA A 89 16.58 12.25 -14.46
N ALA A 90 16.16 12.67 -13.26
CA ALA A 90 15.51 13.96 -13.04
C ALA A 90 16.43 15.15 -13.38
N ASP A 91 17.72 15.03 -13.12
CA ASP A 91 18.69 16.06 -13.45
C ASP A 91 18.78 16.25 -14.99
N TYR A 92 18.88 15.15 -15.76
CA TYR A 92 18.90 15.21 -17.23
C TYR A 92 17.59 15.76 -17.83
N TYR A 93 16.41 15.32 -17.33
CA TYR A 93 15.15 15.85 -17.80
C TYR A 93 15.00 17.34 -17.45
N SER A 94 15.42 17.74 -16.27
CA SER A 94 15.39 19.15 -15.84
C SER A 94 16.31 20.00 -16.70
N GLU A 95 17.48 19.47 -17.08
CA GLU A 95 18.40 20.14 -18.00
C GLU A 95 17.76 20.30 -19.38
N CYS A 96 17.12 19.25 -19.91
CA CYS A 96 16.37 19.33 -21.15
C CYS A 96 15.29 20.44 -21.09
N LEU A 97 14.51 20.49 -20.01
CA LEU A 97 13.42 21.46 -19.85
C LEU A 97 13.92 22.90 -19.66
N ARG A 98 15.17 23.11 -19.24
CA ARG A 98 15.77 24.44 -19.18
C ARG A 98 15.92 25.06 -20.56
N TYR A 99 16.28 24.27 -21.58
CA TYR A 99 16.45 24.72 -22.96
C TYR A 99 15.20 24.49 -23.82
N HIS A 100 14.39 23.46 -23.48
CA HIS A 100 13.21 23.04 -24.20
C HIS A 100 12.02 22.88 -23.25
N PRO A 101 11.45 23.98 -22.71
CA PRO A 101 10.42 23.92 -21.66
C PRO A 101 9.15 23.12 -22.01
N GLY A 102 8.82 23.06 -23.32
CA GLY A 102 7.65 22.30 -23.81
C GLY A 102 7.95 20.86 -24.24
N ASN A 103 9.11 20.30 -23.89
CA ASN A 103 9.44 18.93 -24.28
C ASN A 103 8.62 17.92 -23.48
N ASN A 104 7.59 17.35 -24.12
CA ASN A 104 6.66 16.41 -23.47
C ASN A 104 7.33 15.14 -22.96
N TYR A 105 8.40 14.64 -23.60
CA TYR A 105 9.13 13.47 -23.15
C TYR A 105 9.88 13.76 -21.85
N ALA A 106 10.53 14.92 -21.77
CA ALA A 106 11.22 15.33 -20.54
C ALA A 106 10.24 15.63 -19.41
N LEU A 107 9.11 16.31 -19.66
CA LEU A 107 8.06 16.55 -18.68
C LEU A 107 7.53 15.23 -18.13
N PHE A 108 7.18 14.28 -19.02
CA PHE A 108 6.69 12.98 -18.60
C PHE A 108 7.71 12.19 -17.78
N GLY A 109 8.96 12.12 -18.26
CA GLY A 109 10.05 11.41 -17.58
C GLY A 109 10.39 11.99 -16.19
N LEU A 110 10.44 13.33 -16.09
CA LEU A 110 10.70 14.04 -14.84
C LEU A 110 9.62 13.79 -13.81
N ALA A 111 8.36 13.91 -14.21
CA ALA A 111 7.22 13.68 -13.33
C ALA A 111 7.17 12.22 -12.84
N ASP A 112 7.47 11.24 -13.71
CA ASP A 112 7.59 9.84 -13.31
C ASP A 112 8.75 9.62 -12.31
N CYS A 113 9.89 10.29 -12.50
CA CYS A 113 10.99 10.24 -11.53
C CYS A 113 10.56 10.79 -10.18
N TYR A 114 9.87 11.93 -10.13
CA TYR A 114 9.37 12.48 -8.88
C TYR A 114 8.33 11.56 -8.21
N LYS A 115 7.42 10.95 -8.98
CA LYS A 115 6.49 9.93 -8.47
C LYS A 115 7.24 8.76 -7.82
N ASN A 116 8.26 8.21 -8.49
CA ASN A 116 9.04 7.08 -7.98
C ASN A 116 9.87 7.44 -6.74
N MET A 117 10.22 8.70 -6.58
CA MET A 117 10.81 9.24 -5.36
C MET A 117 9.78 9.61 -4.27
N ASN A 118 8.50 9.31 -4.46
CA ASN A 118 7.37 9.71 -3.60
C ASN A 118 7.19 11.24 -3.44
N LEU A 119 7.73 12.02 -4.35
CA LEU A 119 7.58 13.48 -4.39
C LEU A 119 6.34 13.87 -5.21
N TYR A 120 5.18 13.37 -4.77
CA TYR A 120 3.92 13.46 -5.53
C TYR A 120 3.49 14.89 -5.87
N ALA A 121 3.71 15.86 -4.97
CA ALA A 121 3.38 17.25 -5.25
C ALA A 121 4.18 17.81 -6.45
N LYS A 122 5.50 17.53 -6.50
CA LYS A 122 6.34 17.92 -7.64
C LYS A 122 5.95 17.18 -8.92
N ALA A 123 5.61 15.89 -8.81
CA ALA A 123 5.14 15.14 -9.97
C ALA A 123 3.87 15.74 -10.57
N ILE A 124 2.93 16.17 -9.73
CA ILE A 124 1.68 16.84 -10.16
C ILE A 124 2.00 18.12 -10.91
N GLU A 125 2.86 19.00 -10.36
CA GLU A 125 3.24 20.26 -11.00
C GLU A 125 3.80 20.05 -12.42
N ILE A 126 4.65 19.04 -12.61
CA ILE A 126 5.24 18.75 -13.92
C ILE A 126 4.23 18.11 -14.86
N TRP A 127 3.37 17.19 -14.39
CA TRP A 127 2.32 16.64 -15.24
C TRP A 127 1.24 17.67 -15.62
N GLU A 128 0.96 18.66 -14.75
CA GLU A 128 0.06 19.76 -15.10
C GLU A 128 0.65 20.62 -16.21
N GLN A 129 1.96 20.92 -16.19
CA GLN A 129 2.64 21.55 -17.32
C GLN A 129 2.53 20.71 -18.60
N TYR A 130 2.70 19.37 -18.51
CA TYR A 130 2.46 18.50 -19.67
C TYR A 130 1.06 18.66 -20.24
N LEU A 131 0.04 18.71 -19.38
CA LEU A 131 -1.36 18.82 -19.78
C LEU A 131 -1.73 20.19 -20.39
N GLU A 132 -0.91 21.22 -20.21
CA GLU A 132 -1.04 22.49 -20.95
C GLU A 132 -0.75 22.32 -22.44
N HIS A 133 0.14 21.37 -22.79
CA HIS A 133 0.51 21.06 -24.17
C HIS A 133 -0.35 19.95 -24.79
N ASP A 134 -0.74 18.95 -23.99
CA ASP A 134 -1.56 17.81 -24.40
C ASP A 134 -2.68 17.56 -23.38
N ASN A 135 -3.78 18.26 -23.57
CA ASN A 135 -4.92 18.28 -22.64
C ASN A 135 -5.88 17.08 -22.78
N ALA A 136 -5.55 16.10 -23.61
CA ALA A 136 -6.37 14.91 -23.87
C ALA A 136 -5.67 13.60 -23.47
N ASN A 137 -4.46 13.65 -22.94
CA ASN A 137 -3.68 12.46 -22.63
C ASN A 137 -4.23 11.69 -21.42
N ILE A 138 -4.95 10.61 -21.70
CA ILE A 138 -5.59 9.74 -20.70
C ILE A 138 -4.57 9.15 -19.71
N THR A 139 -3.39 8.76 -20.20
CA THR A 139 -2.33 8.20 -19.35
C THR A 139 -1.85 9.23 -18.34
N VAL A 140 -1.66 10.47 -18.76
CA VAL A 140 -1.24 11.53 -17.84
C VAL A 140 -2.35 11.86 -16.86
N PHE A 141 -3.61 11.95 -17.29
CA PHE A 141 -4.73 12.16 -16.36
C PHE A 141 -4.79 11.10 -15.27
N THR A 142 -4.63 9.81 -15.63
CA THR A 142 -4.65 8.72 -14.63
C THR A 142 -3.48 8.82 -13.65
N ARG A 143 -2.27 9.19 -14.13
CA ARG A 143 -1.08 9.37 -13.27
C ARG A 143 -1.23 10.54 -12.30
N VAL A 144 -1.74 11.68 -12.79
CA VAL A 144 -2.02 12.85 -11.94
C VAL A 144 -3.09 12.52 -10.91
N ALA A 145 -4.16 11.82 -11.33
CA ALA A 145 -5.21 11.38 -10.42
C ALA A 145 -4.68 10.46 -9.31
N ASP A 146 -3.79 9.50 -9.65
CA ASP A 146 -3.12 8.64 -8.67
C ASP A 146 -2.22 9.45 -7.72
N ALA A 147 -1.47 10.43 -8.24
CA ALA A 147 -0.63 11.28 -7.41
C ALA A 147 -1.46 12.12 -6.42
N TYR A 148 -2.59 12.69 -6.86
CA TYR A 148 -3.54 13.36 -5.97
C TYR A 148 -4.11 12.41 -4.91
N ARG A 149 -4.42 11.15 -5.26
CA ARG A 149 -4.85 10.13 -4.31
C ARG A 149 -3.78 9.88 -3.24
N LYS A 150 -2.51 9.79 -3.62
CA LYS A 150 -1.38 9.57 -2.69
C LYS A 150 -1.15 10.74 -1.72
N ILE A 151 -1.47 11.96 -2.11
CA ILE A 151 -1.44 13.12 -1.21
C ILE A 151 -2.78 13.39 -0.51
N HIS A 152 -3.71 12.43 -0.59
CA HIS A 152 -5.04 12.49 0.02
C HIS A 152 -5.94 13.62 -0.48
N ASP A 153 -5.75 14.12 -1.68
CA ASP A 153 -6.67 15.05 -2.35
C ASP A 153 -7.76 14.29 -3.13
N PHE A 154 -8.85 13.99 -2.41
CA PHE A 154 -9.97 13.24 -2.96
C PHE A 154 -10.63 13.94 -4.15
N GLN A 155 -10.79 15.27 -4.08
CA GLN A 155 -11.58 16.01 -5.07
C GLN A 155 -10.87 16.08 -6.42
N ASN A 156 -9.59 16.45 -6.41
CA ASN A 156 -8.81 16.54 -7.65
C ASN A 156 -8.58 15.15 -8.26
N SER A 157 -8.26 14.14 -7.42
CA SER A 157 -8.13 12.76 -7.89
C SER A 157 -9.42 12.27 -8.57
N LYS A 158 -10.58 12.42 -7.90
CA LYS A 158 -11.87 12.00 -8.45
C LYS A 158 -12.21 12.72 -9.75
N ARG A 159 -12.01 14.05 -9.81
CA ARG A 159 -12.27 14.87 -10.99
C ARG A 159 -11.51 14.36 -12.22
N LEU A 160 -10.23 14.04 -12.05
CA LEU A 160 -9.38 13.58 -13.15
C LEU A 160 -9.74 12.18 -13.62
N TYR A 161 -10.00 11.24 -12.72
CA TYR A 161 -10.48 9.92 -13.13
C TYR A 161 -11.84 10.00 -13.86
N LEU A 162 -12.75 10.85 -13.39
CA LEU A 162 -14.04 11.05 -14.10
C LEU A 162 -13.83 11.66 -15.48
N LYS A 163 -12.88 12.61 -15.64
CA LYS A 163 -12.51 13.15 -16.95
C LYS A 163 -12.00 12.05 -17.89
N VAL A 164 -11.25 11.08 -17.39
CA VAL A 164 -10.86 9.89 -18.17
C VAL A 164 -12.08 9.09 -18.63
N LEU A 165 -13.06 8.87 -17.73
CA LEU A 165 -14.28 8.13 -18.07
C LEU A 165 -15.22 8.91 -19.01
N GLU A 166 -15.11 10.24 -19.09
CA GLU A 166 -15.80 11.05 -20.10
C GLU A 166 -15.23 10.83 -21.51
N ILE A 167 -13.91 10.58 -21.61
CA ILE A 167 -13.23 10.29 -22.88
C ILE A 167 -13.39 8.80 -23.25
N GLU A 168 -13.16 7.90 -22.30
CA GLU A 168 -13.27 6.46 -22.43
C GLU A 168 -14.13 5.91 -21.28
N GLN A 169 -15.43 5.74 -21.54
CA GLN A 169 -16.46 5.42 -20.54
C GLN A 169 -16.12 4.21 -19.66
N ASP A 170 -15.42 3.23 -20.22
CA ASP A 170 -15.10 1.95 -19.59
C ASP A 170 -13.60 1.77 -19.36
N ASN A 171 -12.83 2.86 -19.30
CA ASN A 171 -11.39 2.79 -19.08
C ASN A 171 -11.06 2.05 -17.77
N PRO A 172 -10.39 0.89 -17.82
CA PRO A 172 -10.17 0.05 -16.66
C PRO A 172 -9.28 0.71 -15.61
N TYR A 173 -8.31 1.53 -16.04
CA TYR A 173 -7.40 2.21 -15.13
C TYR A 173 -8.12 3.28 -14.29
N ALA A 174 -9.03 4.02 -14.93
CA ALA A 174 -9.84 5.01 -14.21
C ALA A 174 -10.83 4.35 -13.25
N LEU A 175 -11.46 3.24 -13.65
CA LEU A 175 -12.35 2.47 -12.78
C LEU A 175 -11.60 1.88 -11.59
N ILE A 176 -10.41 1.28 -11.82
CA ILE A 176 -9.55 0.77 -10.74
C ILE A 176 -9.13 1.90 -9.80
N GLY A 177 -8.68 3.03 -10.37
CA GLY A 177 -8.25 4.20 -9.61
C GLY A 177 -9.36 4.79 -8.74
N LEU A 178 -10.58 4.93 -9.28
CA LEU A 178 -11.77 5.35 -8.52
C LEU A 178 -12.11 4.36 -7.40
N GLY A 179 -12.01 3.06 -7.67
CA GLY A 179 -12.19 2.03 -6.66
C GLY A 179 -11.20 2.21 -5.50
N HIS A 180 -9.91 2.34 -5.79
CA HIS A 180 -8.89 2.57 -4.77
C HIS A 180 -9.07 3.92 -4.05
N LEU A 181 -9.39 5.00 -4.78
CA LEU A 181 -9.65 6.30 -4.19
C LEU A 181 -10.77 6.23 -3.15
N HIS A 182 -11.90 5.63 -3.52
CA HIS A 182 -13.03 5.49 -2.60
C HIS A 182 -12.70 4.57 -1.42
N TYR A 183 -11.93 3.50 -1.63
CA TYR A 183 -11.47 2.60 -0.57
C TYR A 183 -10.58 3.31 0.45
N ASP A 184 -9.57 4.08 0.00
CA ASP A 184 -8.65 4.83 0.87
C ASP A 184 -9.40 5.83 1.76
N PHE A 185 -10.49 6.41 1.25
CA PHE A 185 -11.38 7.31 1.99
C PHE A 185 -12.53 6.59 2.71
N LYS A 186 -12.43 5.27 2.92
CA LYS A 186 -13.38 4.41 3.65
C LYS A 186 -14.81 4.42 3.07
N LYS A 187 -14.98 4.83 1.82
CA LYS A 187 -16.22 4.83 1.07
C LYS A 187 -16.38 3.47 0.34
N TYR A 188 -16.53 2.41 1.13
CA TYR A 188 -16.42 1.03 0.61
C TYR A 188 -17.54 0.65 -0.37
N ARG A 189 -18.74 1.23 -0.24
CA ARG A 189 -19.85 0.96 -1.17
C ARG A 189 -19.58 1.54 -2.55
N GLU A 190 -19.05 2.76 -2.58
CA GLU A 190 -18.68 3.43 -3.82
C GLU A 190 -17.47 2.74 -4.47
N ALA A 191 -16.49 2.27 -3.68
CA ALA A 191 -15.38 1.47 -4.21
C ALA A 191 -15.89 0.20 -4.89
N LEU A 192 -16.82 -0.52 -4.26
CA LEU A 192 -17.46 -1.71 -4.84
C LEU A 192 -18.16 -1.42 -6.17
N PHE A 193 -18.85 -0.29 -6.29
CA PHE A 193 -19.54 0.09 -7.53
C PHE A 193 -18.57 0.13 -8.73
N TYR A 194 -17.38 0.74 -8.56
CA TYR A 194 -16.40 0.82 -9.63
C TYR A 194 -15.74 -0.53 -9.94
N TRP A 195 -15.38 -1.31 -8.92
CA TRP A 195 -14.77 -2.63 -9.15
C TRP A 195 -15.77 -3.65 -9.70
N GLN A 196 -17.06 -3.55 -9.37
CA GLN A 196 -18.09 -4.40 -9.95
C GLN A 196 -18.28 -4.14 -11.45
N LYS A 197 -18.16 -2.88 -11.90
CA LYS A 197 -18.14 -2.59 -13.34
C LYS A 197 -17.01 -3.32 -14.07
N ILE A 198 -15.84 -3.45 -13.46
CA ILE A 198 -14.72 -4.20 -14.06
C ILE A 198 -15.05 -5.70 -14.14
N LEU A 199 -15.73 -6.25 -13.11
CA LEU A 199 -16.17 -7.64 -13.14
C LEU A 199 -17.16 -7.91 -14.28
N GLU A 200 -18.09 -6.98 -14.52
CA GLU A 200 -19.09 -7.09 -15.59
C GLU A 200 -18.44 -7.07 -16.98
N GLN A 201 -17.37 -6.32 -17.14
CA GLN A 201 -16.63 -6.23 -18.41
C GLN A 201 -15.79 -7.46 -18.72
N ASN A 202 -15.23 -8.15 -17.72
CA ASN A 202 -14.26 -9.23 -17.87
C ASN A 202 -14.55 -10.40 -16.93
N SER A 203 -15.76 -10.98 -16.98
CA SER A 203 -16.21 -12.02 -16.05
C SER A 203 -15.32 -13.28 -16.04
N GLU A 204 -14.70 -13.64 -17.15
CA GLU A 204 -13.88 -14.86 -17.28
C GLU A 204 -12.42 -14.68 -16.83
N ASN A 205 -11.86 -13.50 -17.00
CA ASN A 205 -10.43 -13.24 -16.72
C ASN A 205 -10.19 -12.07 -15.77
N VAL A 206 -10.93 -12.03 -14.67
CA VAL A 206 -10.77 -10.98 -13.65
C VAL A 206 -9.41 -11.06 -12.99
N ASP A 207 -8.74 -9.89 -12.88
CA ASP A 207 -7.50 -9.78 -12.12
C ASP A 207 -7.74 -10.11 -10.63
N ILE A 208 -6.86 -10.96 -10.09
CA ILE A 208 -6.90 -11.39 -8.68
C ILE A 208 -6.89 -10.19 -7.71
N ARG A 209 -6.24 -9.08 -8.08
CA ARG A 209 -6.21 -7.85 -7.30
C ARG A 209 -7.60 -7.22 -7.15
N ILE A 210 -8.43 -7.29 -8.17
CA ILE A 210 -9.82 -6.80 -8.11
C ILE A 210 -10.66 -7.68 -7.19
N LEU A 211 -10.52 -9.00 -7.29
CA LEU A 211 -11.21 -9.94 -6.40
C LEU A 211 -10.86 -9.69 -4.94
N THR A 212 -9.57 -9.56 -4.62
CA THR A 212 -9.11 -9.30 -3.24
C THR A 212 -9.52 -7.90 -2.75
N SER A 213 -9.58 -6.90 -3.63
CA SER A 213 -10.04 -5.54 -3.29
C SER A 213 -11.54 -5.54 -2.95
N ILE A 214 -12.37 -6.24 -3.72
CA ILE A 214 -13.80 -6.41 -3.43
C ILE A 214 -13.99 -7.17 -2.11
N GLY A 215 -13.26 -8.29 -1.91
CA GLY A 215 -13.28 -9.05 -0.67
C GLY A 215 -12.91 -8.17 0.54
N ASN A 216 -11.90 -7.32 0.41
CA ASN A 216 -11.50 -6.36 1.45
C ASN A 216 -12.59 -5.32 1.75
N CYS A 217 -13.32 -4.82 0.76
CA CYS A 217 -14.46 -3.94 1.00
C CYS A 217 -15.52 -4.63 1.86
N TYR A 218 -15.92 -5.84 1.49
CA TYR A 218 -16.91 -6.60 2.25
C TYR A 218 -16.41 -6.90 3.67
N ARG A 219 -15.13 -7.26 3.84
CA ARG A 219 -14.49 -7.47 5.14
C ARG A 219 -14.53 -6.20 6.00
N LYS A 220 -14.16 -5.03 5.44
CA LYS A 220 -14.22 -3.73 6.16
C LYS A 220 -15.65 -3.33 6.54
N MET A 221 -16.64 -3.70 5.75
CA MET A 221 -18.06 -3.52 6.06
C MET A 221 -18.63 -4.59 7.00
N LYS A 222 -17.80 -5.52 7.49
CA LYS A 222 -18.20 -6.68 8.33
C LYS A 222 -19.21 -7.64 7.66
N GLN A 223 -19.27 -7.64 6.32
CA GLN A 223 -20.05 -8.59 5.52
C GLN A 223 -19.16 -9.78 5.16
N PHE A 224 -18.77 -10.52 6.19
CA PHE A 224 -17.68 -11.50 6.09
C PHE A 224 -17.98 -12.62 5.10
N ASP A 225 -19.21 -13.15 5.06
CA ASP A 225 -19.59 -14.22 4.11
C ASP A 225 -19.36 -13.81 2.66
N ARG A 226 -19.72 -12.56 2.31
CA ARG A 226 -19.46 -12.01 0.98
C ARG A 226 -17.95 -11.83 0.73
N GLY A 227 -17.20 -11.41 1.76
CA GLY A 227 -15.74 -11.31 1.69
C GLY A 227 -15.12 -12.68 1.40
N VAL A 228 -15.52 -13.72 2.10
CA VAL A 228 -15.07 -15.12 1.90
C VAL A 228 -15.22 -15.51 0.44
N TYR A 229 -16.40 -15.33 -0.16
CA TYR A 229 -16.66 -15.69 -1.55
C TYR A 229 -15.63 -15.10 -2.54
N TYR A 230 -15.29 -13.82 -2.40
CA TYR A 230 -14.33 -13.17 -3.30
C TYR A 230 -12.89 -13.58 -3.04
N PHE A 231 -12.52 -13.82 -1.77
CA PHE A 231 -11.18 -14.33 -1.45
C PHE A 231 -11.00 -15.77 -1.91
N GLU A 232 -12.04 -16.63 -1.82
CA GLU A 232 -12.00 -17.99 -2.36
C GLU A 232 -11.80 -17.96 -3.89
N LYS A 233 -12.53 -17.12 -4.62
CA LYS A 233 -12.29 -16.91 -6.06
C LYS A 233 -10.88 -16.44 -6.38
N ALA A 234 -10.29 -15.61 -5.53
CA ALA A 234 -8.90 -15.20 -5.68
C ALA A 234 -7.95 -16.40 -5.50
N LEU A 235 -8.21 -17.29 -4.53
CA LEU A 235 -7.41 -18.49 -4.29
C LEU A 235 -7.61 -19.59 -5.32
N GLU A 236 -8.76 -19.64 -6.02
CA GLU A 236 -8.92 -20.51 -7.20
C GLU A 236 -7.91 -20.17 -8.30
N LYS A 237 -7.56 -18.88 -8.45
CA LYS A 237 -6.55 -18.41 -9.43
C LYS A 237 -5.11 -18.57 -8.94
N ASP A 238 -4.86 -18.26 -7.70
CA ASP A 238 -3.56 -18.44 -7.02
C ASP A 238 -3.79 -18.92 -5.59
N PRO A 239 -3.69 -20.25 -5.34
CA PRO A 239 -3.92 -20.84 -4.02
C PRO A 239 -3.00 -20.32 -2.92
N ASN A 240 -1.94 -19.64 -3.31
CA ASN A 240 -0.93 -19.11 -2.42
C ASN A 240 -0.94 -17.59 -2.33
N ASN A 241 -1.96 -16.94 -2.86
CA ASN A 241 -2.06 -15.49 -2.80
C ASN A 241 -2.18 -15.00 -1.35
N PHE A 242 -1.20 -14.22 -0.93
CA PHE A 242 -1.15 -13.69 0.45
C PHE A 242 -2.42 -12.93 0.83
N TYR A 243 -2.92 -12.05 -0.05
CA TYR A 243 -4.10 -11.24 0.25
C TYR A 243 -5.38 -12.06 0.33
N GLY A 244 -5.49 -13.10 -0.50
CA GLY A 244 -6.60 -14.06 -0.45
C GLY A 244 -6.59 -14.84 0.88
N LEU A 245 -5.45 -15.44 1.23
CA LEU A 245 -5.29 -16.19 2.49
C LEU A 245 -5.52 -15.29 3.72
N PHE A 246 -4.91 -14.12 3.74
CA PHE A 246 -5.07 -13.14 4.82
C PHE A 246 -6.52 -12.69 4.96
N GLY A 247 -7.17 -12.37 3.83
CA GLY A 247 -8.57 -11.93 3.80
C GLY A 247 -9.53 -12.99 4.33
N LEU A 248 -9.35 -14.26 3.93
CA LEU A 248 -10.12 -15.39 4.43
C LEU A 248 -9.94 -15.57 5.94
N ALA A 249 -8.69 -15.64 6.39
CA ALA A 249 -8.40 -15.81 7.80
C ALA A 249 -9.04 -14.71 8.66
N ASP A 250 -8.97 -13.46 8.19
CA ASP A 250 -9.54 -12.30 8.89
C ASP A 250 -11.09 -12.30 8.86
N CYS A 251 -11.70 -12.76 7.76
CA CYS A 251 -13.17 -12.94 7.68
C CYS A 251 -13.64 -14.02 8.66
N TYR A 252 -12.99 -15.19 8.67
CA TYR A 252 -13.33 -16.27 9.61
C TYR A 252 -13.12 -15.86 11.07
N ARG A 253 -12.05 -15.11 11.36
CA ARG A 253 -11.85 -14.50 12.68
C ARG A 253 -13.00 -13.54 13.05
N GLY A 254 -13.44 -12.71 12.10
CA GLY A 254 -14.58 -11.80 12.29
C GLY A 254 -15.90 -12.52 12.55
N MET A 255 -16.09 -13.71 11.98
CA MET A 255 -17.23 -14.61 12.22
C MET A 255 -17.06 -15.46 13.50
N LYS A 256 -15.98 -15.27 14.27
CA LYS A 256 -15.61 -16.08 15.44
C LYS A 256 -15.33 -17.57 15.14
N GLN A 257 -15.01 -17.90 13.88
CA GLN A 257 -14.66 -19.24 13.42
C GLN A 257 -13.14 -19.42 13.46
N GLN A 258 -12.55 -19.42 14.66
CA GLN A 258 -11.12 -19.36 14.87
C GLN A 258 -10.34 -20.54 14.25
N GLN A 259 -10.90 -21.75 14.27
CA GLN A 259 -10.25 -22.92 13.67
C GLN A 259 -10.05 -22.77 12.16
N HIS A 260 -11.03 -22.19 11.43
CA HIS A 260 -10.86 -21.88 10.02
C HIS A 260 -9.84 -20.76 9.80
N SER A 261 -9.84 -19.74 10.66
CA SER A 261 -8.85 -18.69 10.62
C SER A 261 -7.41 -19.22 10.75
N ILE A 262 -7.17 -20.11 11.73
CA ILE A 262 -5.87 -20.77 11.98
C ILE A 262 -5.38 -21.49 10.70
N LYS A 263 -6.23 -22.26 10.03
CA LYS A 263 -5.89 -22.98 8.79
C LYS A 263 -5.23 -22.07 7.74
N TYR A 264 -5.78 -20.86 7.55
CA TYR A 264 -5.26 -19.91 6.57
C TYR A 264 -4.02 -19.15 7.08
N TRP A 265 -3.94 -18.87 8.40
CA TRP A 265 -2.70 -18.34 8.99
C TRP A 265 -1.54 -19.33 8.84
N GLU A 266 -1.76 -20.61 9.08
CA GLU A 266 -0.76 -21.67 8.88
C GLU A 266 -0.29 -21.74 7.42
N ALA A 267 -1.20 -21.57 6.45
CA ALA A 267 -0.84 -21.53 5.04
C ALA A 267 0.10 -20.36 4.70
N ILE A 268 -0.10 -19.20 5.32
CA ILE A 268 0.82 -18.06 5.17
C ILE A 268 2.18 -18.37 5.82
N LEU A 269 2.19 -18.89 7.05
CA LEU A 269 3.42 -19.17 7.80
C LEU A 269 4.27 -20.29 7.17
N LYS A 270 3.68 -21.19 6.37
CA LYS A 270 4.46 -22.16 5.57
C LYS A 270 5.40 -21.48 4.57
N LYS A 271 5.06 -20.30 4.08
CA LYS A 271 5.87 -19.53 3.12
C LYS A 271 6.75 -18.49 3.79
N ASP A 272 6.24 -17.88 4.83
CA ASP A 272 6.91 -16.84 5.62
C ASP A 272 6.80 -17.19 7.12
N PRO A 273 7.66 -18.13 7.62
CA PRO A 273 7.60 -18.59 9.00
C PRO A 273 7.86 -17.50 10.03
N ASN A 274 8.53 -16.43 9.62
CA ASN A 274 8.92 -15.32 10.48
C ASN A 274 7.96 -14.13 10.40
N ASN A 275 6.74 -14.32 9.87
CA ASN A 275 5.74 -13.28 9.83
C ASN A 275 5.16 -13.02 11.22
N LYS A 276 5.78 -12.12 11.95
CA LYS A 276 5.43 -11.75 13.31
C LYS A 276 3.95 -11.40 13.47
N VAL A 277 3.39 -10.65 12.52
CA VAL A 277 1.97 -10.23 12.57
C VAL A 277 1.03 -11.42 12.46
N ILE A 278 1.35 -12.39 11.60
CA ILE A 278 0.54 -13.61 11.45
C ILE A 278 0.67 -14.50 12.67
N LEU A 279 1.87 -14.65 13.22
CA LEU A 279 2.10 -15.39 14.46
C LEU A 279 1.24 -14.82 15.60
N THR A 280 1.27 -13.51 15.82
CA THR A 280 0.48 -12.87 16.88
C THR A 280 -1.03 -13.08 16.68
N ARG A 281 -1.54 -12.96 15.43
CA ARG A 281 -2.95 -13.25 15.11
C ARG A 281 -3.31 -14.71 15.34
N MET A 282 -2.42 -15.63 15.02
CA MET A 282 -2.61 -17.05 15.25
C MET A 282 -2.59 -17.38 16.76
N GLY A 283 -1.71 -16.74 17.53
CA GLY A 283 -1.72 -16.82 18.99
C GLY A 283 -3.03 -16.37 19.60
N ASP A 284 -3.58 -15.23 19.13
CA ASP A 284 -4.91 -14.77 19.51
C ASP A 284 -6.01 -15.80 19.17
N ALA A 285 -5.95 -16.42 17.99
CA ALA A 285 -6.94 -17.42 17.59
C ALA A 285 -6.86 -18.67 18.49
N TYR A 286 -5.65 -19.19 18.78
CA TYR A 286 -5.49 -20.32 19.72
C TYR A 286 -5.97 -19.96 21.13
N ARG A 287 -5.69 -18.76 21.63
CA ARG A 287 -6.20 -18.30 22.93
C ARG A 287 -7.73 -18.28 22.96
N HIS A 288 -8.38 -17.83 21.87
CA HIS A 288 -9.84 -17.78 21.78
C HIS A 288 -10.53 -19.16 21.69
N ILE A 289 -9.83 -20.19 21.21
CA ILE A 289 -10.37 -21.58 21.25
C ILE A 289 -9.99 -22.33 22.54
N GLY A 290 -9.24 -21.69 23.46
CA GLY A 290 -8.83 -22.29 24.73
C GLY A 290 -7.57 -23.14 24.66
N ASP A 291 -6.85 -23.19 23.52
CA ASP A 291 -5.58 -23.89 23.40
C ASP A 291 -4.44 -22.96 23.86
N TYR A 292 -4.37 -22.79 25.17
CA TYR A 292 -3.46 -21.82 25.81
C TYR A 292 -1.98 -22.19 25.64
N GLU A 293 -1.66 -23.49 25.63
CA GLU A 293 -0.28 -23.95 25.41
C GLU A 293 0.25 -23.57 24.03
N LYS A 294 -0.57 -23.79 22.98
CA LYS A 294 -0.19 -23.35 21.64
C LYS A 294 -0.18 -21.84 21.51
N ALA A 295 -1.13 -21.14 22.12
CA ALA A 295 -1.14 -19.69 22.11
C ALA A 295 0.15 -19.10 22.68
N GLU A 296 0.58 -19.60 23.86
CA GLU A 296 1.81 -19.17 24.51
C GLU A 296 3.04 -19.42 23.61
N LYS A 297 3.17 -20.64 23.07
CA LYS A 297 4.28 -21.00 22.17
C LYS A 297 4.34 -20.08 20.94
N ILE A 298 3.19 -19.78 20.32
CA ILE A 298 3.13 -18.95 19.12
C ILE A 298 3.44 -17.48 19.43
N TYR A 299 2.96 -16.95 20.56
CA TYR A 299 3.35 -15.61 20.99
C TYR A 299 4.85 -15.51 21.28
N GLN A 300 5.42 -16.54 21.92
CA GLN A 300 6.87 -16.57 22.15
C GLN A 300 7.66 -16.60 20.85
N GLN A 301 7.25 -17.40 19.85
CA GLN A 301 7.85 -17.39 18.52
C GLN A 301 7.81 -16.00 17.87
N ALA A 302 6.73 -15.23 18.05
CA ALA A 302 6.65 -13.87 17.54
C ALA A 302 7.69 -12.96 18.24
N LEU A 303 7.89 -13.12 19.54
CA LEU A 303 8.85 -12.33 20.33
C LEU A 303 10.31 -12.72 20.06
N ASP A 304 10.57 -13.98 19.72
CA ASP A 304 11.91 -14.45 19.33
C ASP A 304 12.41 -13.80 18.03
N ILE A 305 11.49 -13.31 17.18
CA ILE A 305 11.82 -12.58 15.95
C ILE A 305 12.16 -11.12 16.26
N ASP A 306 11.30 -10.44 16.99
CA ASP A 306 11.45 -9.03 17.36
C ASP A 306 10.36 -8.63 18.37
N TYR A 307 10.57 -7.51 19.06
CA TYR A 307 9.59 -6.94 19.98
C TYR A 307 8.20 -6.79 19.33
N ASP A 308 7.18 -7.32 20.01
CA ASP A 308 5.77 -7.20 19.60
C ASP A 308 4.86 -6.95 20.81
N SER A 309 4.35 -5.73 20.92
CA SER A 309 3.47 -5.33 22.02
C SER A 309 2.15 -6.12 22.09
N TYR A 310 1.67 -6.63 20.96
CA TYR A 310 0.45 -7.45 20.93
C TYR A 310 0.71 -8.88 21.39
N ALA A 311 1.88 -9.45 21.07
CA ALA A 311 2.28 -10.75 21.57
C ALA A 311 2.46 -10.70 23.10
N ILE A 312 3.12 -9.65 23.63
CA ILE A 312 3.27 -9.46 25.09
C ILE A 312 1.89 -9.27 25.74
N LEU A 313 0.99 -8.48 25.13
CA LEU A 313 -0.38 -8.34 25.63
C LEU A 313 -1.12 -9.68 25.63
N GLY A 314 -0.95 -10.50 24.59
CA GLY A 314 -1.51 -11.85 24.50
C GLY A 314 -1.02 -12.75 25.62
N LEU A 315 0.29 -12.76 25.90
CA LEU A 315 0.90 -13.52 27.01
C LEU A 315 0.41 -13.02 28.39
N ALA A 316 0.32 -11.70 28.59
CA ALA A 316 -0.19 -11.15 29.84
C ALA A 316 -1.67 -11.56 30.09
N ILE A 317 -2.49 -11.59 29.02
CA ILE A 317 -3.87 -12.11 29.11
C ILE A 317 -3.87 -13.62 29.42
N LEU A 318 -2.95 -14.41 28.88
CA LEU A 318 -2.81 -15.82 29.24
C LEU A 318 -2.44 -16.00 30.71
N CYS A 319 -1.47 -15.23 31.24
CA CYS A 319 -1.13 -15.22 32.66
C CYS A 319 -2.36 -14.89 33.52
N LYS A 320 -3.14 -13.89 33.14
CA LYS A 320 -4.39 -13.54 33.82
C LYS A 320 -5.40 -14.72 33.82
N ILE A 321 -5.62 -15.38 32.70
CA ILE A 321 -6.52 -16.54 32.58
C ILE A 321 -6.04 -17.70 33.47
N GLN A 322 -4.73 -17.86 33.62
CA GLN A 322 -4.13 -18.88 34.49
C GLN A 322 -4.11 -18.47 35.96
N GLY A 323 -4.64 -17.30 36.34
CA GLY A 323 -4.63 -16.79 37.72
C GLY A 323 -3.30 -16.20 38.18
N LYS A 324 -2.32 -16.06 37.28
CA LYS A 324 -0.99 -15.48 37.58
C LYS A 324 -1.05 -13.94 37.43
N TYR A 325 -1.83 -13.31 38.33
CA TYR A 325 -2.11 -11.88 38.22
C TYR A 325 -0.88 -11.00 38.39
N ASP A 326 0.08 -11.37 39.28
CA ASP A 326 1.30 -10.57 39.52
C ASP A 326 2.19 -10.50 38.27
N GLU A 327 2.33 -11.62 37.55
CA GLU A 327 3.09 -11.68 36.28
C GLU A 327 2.38 -10.86 35.21
N ALA A 328 1.05 -10.94 35.12
CA ALA A 328 0.24 -10.16 34.18
C ALA A 328 0.36 -8.66 34.48
N ILE A 329 0.25 -8.23 35.76
CA ILE A 329 0.39 -6.84 36.17
C ILE A 329 1.75 -6.28 35.79
N THR A 330 2.81 -7.05 36.06
CA THR A 330 4.19 -6.65 35.73
C THR A 330 4.32 -6.39 34.22
N SER A 331 3.90 -7.36 33.38
CA SER A 331 3.99 -7.26 31.92
C SER A 331 3.14 -6.12 31.37
N LEU A 332 1.90 -5.96 31.85
CA LEU A 332 0.99 -4.90 31.43
C LEU A 332 1.47 -3.51 31.85
N THR A 333 2.09 -3.38 33.02
CA THR A 333 2.69 -2.12 33.49
C THR A 333 3.85 -1.69 32.58
N HIS A 334 4.71 -2.61 32.17
CA HIS A 334 5.76 -2.32 31.19
C HIS A 334 5.18 -1.93 29.84
N LEU A 335 4.16 -2.65 29.34
CA LEU A 335 3.48 -2.29 28.10
C LEU A 335 2.82 -0.93 28.15
N MET A 336 2.20 -0.55 29.25
CA MET A 336 1.57 0.74 29.45
C MET A 336 2.57 1.88 29.30
N GLN A 337 3.83 1.71 29.72
CA GLN A 337 4.88 2.71 29.54
C GLN A 337 5.30 2.85 28.07
N ALA A 338 5.32 1.72 27.33
CA ALA A 338 5.72 1.67 25.91
C ALA A 338 4.62 2.15 24.96
N ASP A 339 3.34 1.80 25.22
CA ASP A 339 2.17 2.17 24.41
C ASP A 339 1.06 2.81 25.24
N ARG A 340 1.28 4.07 25.62
CA ARG A 340 0.41 4.85 26.51
C ARG A 340 -1.00 5.12 25.95
N ARG A 341 -1.23 4.88 24.67
CA ARG A 341 -2.53 5.16 24.02
C ARG A 341 -3.38 3.91 23.76
N ASN A 342 -2.88 2.76 24.08
CA ASN A 342 -3.60 1.49 23.89
C ASN A 342 -4.52 1.20 25.07
N TYR A 343 -5.77 1.59 24.94
CA TYR A 343 -6.79 1.43 26.00
C TYR A 343 -6.97 -0.02 26.48
N ARG A 344 -6.67 -1.03 25.64
CA ARG A 344 -6.79 -2.44 26.03
C ARG A 344 -5.84 -2.81 27.16
N ILE A 345 -4.61 -2.26 27.15
CA ILE A 345 -3.63 -2.50 28.22
C ILE A 345 -4.20 -2.03 29.56
N TYR A 346 -4.81 -0.86 29.58
CA TYR A 346 -5.39 -0.28 30.81
C TYR A 346 -6.59 -1.08 31.31
N LEU A 347 -7.45 -1.58 30.40
CA LEU A 347 -8.58 -2.44 30.77
C LEU A 347 -8.09 -3.76 31.37
N GLU A 348 -7.13 -4.43 30.73
CA GLU A 348 -6.59 -5.70 31.21
C GLU A 348 -5.85 -5.53 32.55
N LEU A 349 -5.11 -4.44 32.72
CA LEU A 349 -4.41 -4.13 33.98
C LEU A 349 -5.41 -3.81 35.12
N ALA A 350 -6.44 -3.01 34.82
CA ALA A 350 -7.49 -2.74 35.80
C ALA A 350 -8.25 -4.01 36.22
N ASP A 351 -8.52 -4.91 35.25
CA ASP A 351 -9.15 -6.20 35.52
C ASP A 351 -8.27 -7.08 36.42
N CYS A 352 -6.95 -7.12 36.21
CA CYS A 352 -6.02 -7.81 37.12
C CYS A 352 -6.11 -7.21 38.55
N TYR A 353 -6.09 -5.89 38.70
CA TYR A 353 -6.21 -5.25 40.02
C TYR A 353 -7.56 -5.49 40.71
N ILE A 354 -8.64 -5.63 39.94
CA ILE A 354 -9.94 -6.02 40.50
C ILE A 354 -9.88 -7.45 41.07
N HIS A 355 -9.26 -8.39 40.34
CA HIS A 355 -9.12 -9.76 40.77
C HIS A 355 -8.18 -9.93 41.99
N THR A 356 -7.20 -9.04 42.19
CA THR A 356 -6.34 -8.99 43.36
C THR A 356 -6.92 -8.16 44.52
N ASN A 357 -8.17 -7.72 44.42
CA ASN A 357 -8.87 -6.83 45.38
C ASN A 357 -8.23 -5.46 45.59
N GLU A 358 -7.49 -4.98 44.61
CA GLU A 358 -6.84 -3.64 44.59
C GLU A 358 -7.66 -2.61 43.81
N LYS A 359 -8.96 -2.46 44.17
CA LYS A 359 -9.92 -1.56 43.47
C LYS A 359 -9.40 -0.15 43.29
N ALA A 360 -8.67 0.39 44.28
CA ALA A 360 -8.11 1.74 44.17
C ALA A 360 -7.11 1.88 43.02
N LYS A 361 -6.21 0.90 42.85
CA LYS A 361 -5.23 0.89 41.73
C LYS A 361 -5.91 0.72 40.39
N ALA A 362 -6.98 -0.08 40.29
CA ALA A 362 -7.77 -0.21 39.07
C ALA A 362 -8.35 1.13 38.63
N ILE A 363 -8.90 1.90 39.56
CA ILE A 363 -9.44 3.25 39.31
C ILE A 363 -8.32 4.20 38.86
N GLU A 364 -7.18 4.21 39.55
CA GLU A 364 -6.03 5.05 39.22
C GLU A 364 -5.52 4.81 37.80
N VAL A 365 -5.37 3.55 37.40
CA VAL A 365 -4.92 3.17 36.06
C VAL A 365 -5.90 3.65 34.97
N LEU A 366 -7.20 3.47 35.16
CA LEU A 366 -8.20 3.92 34.20
C LEU A 366 -8.29 5.45 34.11
N GLN A 367 -8.13 6.15 35.24
CA GLN A 367 -8.07 7.62 35.28
C GLN A 367 -6.81 8.14 34.58
N ALA A 368 -5.65 7.48 34.74
CA ALA A 368 -4.42 7.80 34.03
C ALA A 368 -4.61 7.77 32.51
N PHE A 369 -5.36 6.80 31.97
CA PHE A 369 -5.68 6.79 30.54
C PHE A 369 -6.50 8.00 30.12
N GLN A 370 -7.48 8.46 30.93
CA GLN A 370 -8.31 9.61 30.60
C GLN A 370 -7.50 10.92 30.53
N GLN A 371 -6.39 11.03 31.27
CA GLN A 371 -5.51 12.21 31.24
C GLN A 371 -4.86 12.43 29.85
N TYR A 372 -4.80 11.41 28.99
CA TYR A 372 -4.34 11.58 27.61
C TYR A 372 -5.38 12.23 26.67
N GLY A 373 -6.55 12.59 27.17
CA GLY A 373 -7.61 13.26 26.42
C GLY A 373 -8.33 12.34 25.42
N ILE A 374 -8.10 11.02 25.47
CA ILE A 374 -8.69 10.04 24.57
C ILE A 374 -9.99 9.53 25.17
N LYS A 375 -11.11 9.86 24.53
CA LYS A 375 -12.43 9.34 24.93
C LYS A 375 -12.54 7.86 24.52
N ASN A 376 -12.79 6.98 25.48
CA ASN A 376 -13.06 5.57 25.25
C ASN A 376 -14.22 5.10 26.10
N GLN A 377 -15.26 4.60 25.44
CA GLN A 377 -16.51 4.19 26.12
C GLN A 377 -16.28 3.05 27.11
N ALA A 378 -15.50 2.03 26.75
CA ALA A 378 -15.24 0.88 27.63
C ALA A 378 -14.50 1.29 28.91
N ILE A 379 -13.50 2.18 28.82
CA ILE A 379 -12.83 2.76 30.00
C ILE A 379 -13.84 3.50 30.89
N SER A 380 -14.72 4.32 30.30
CA SER A 380 -15.69 5.10 31.05
C SER A 380 -16.74 4.23 31.75
N GLU A 381 -17.20 3.17 31.10
CA GLU A 381 -18.14 2.19 31.66
C GLU A 381 -17.54 1.44 32.85
N VAL A 382 -16.32 0.90 32.71
CA VAL A 382 -15.65 0.19 33.80
C VAL A 382 -15.38 1.13 34.97
N LEU A 383 -14.91 2.36 34.71
CA LEU A 383 -14.62 3.33 35.75
C LEU A 383 -15.90 3.73 36.52
N SER A 384 -17.02 3.96 35.83
CA SER A 384 -18.30 4.26 36.49
C SER A 384 -18.79 3.11 37.37
N THR A 385 -18.61 1.85 36.90
CA THR A 385 -18.98 0.68 37.71
C THR A 385 -18.12 0.52 38.96
N LEU A 386 -16.83 0.90 38.89
CA LEU A 386 -15.95 0.85 40.04
C LEU A 386 -16.17 1.96 41.06
N GLN A 387 -16.69 3.10 40.65
CA GLN A 387 -16.93 4.25 41.51
C GLN A 387 -18.27 4.18 42.25
N ASN A 388 -19.21 3.40 41.73
CA ASN A 388 -20.48 3.06 42.40
C ASN A 388 -20.29 1.85 43.34
#